data_9025d134b51acac389e51b977ad95c3f
#
_entry.id   9025d134b51acac389e51b977ad95c3f
#
_cell.length_a   1.000
_cell.length_b   1.000
_cell.length_c   1.000
_cell.angle_alpha   90.00
_cell.angle_beta   90.00
_cell.angle_gamma   90.00
#
_symmetry.space_group_name_H-M   'P 1'
#
loop_
_entity.id
_entity.type
_entity.pdbx_description
1 polymer ?
#
loop_
_entity_poly.entity_id
_entity_poly.type
_entity_poly.pdbx_seq_one_letter_code
_entity_poly.pdbx_strand_id
1 'polypeptide(L)'
;MNSTPSGRRKAVFLTAAVILTVGGVVGVFGSSVGYTDALFEPDYTIFYAPPEGPLAEAGFQSGDSVISVEGIPVVELGMYSRWPKSLSRAPGESLTMVVEREGQMVTGEIVYRDPPPSSWKMQFGALLVFLSFLWAGVWAVLTIPSAHAARLAALGLAAGLAVPTPYMGSWNGLSEHVHMAAMVLWTLLLLRFFLFFPKPKRLAQAHLSTLLVYAPWVILLGCLGAELIYHPRFYHTFGGYTGLLMFVYLVLAVAALVHSWVKTPGGELWASGLSSVLFGMGIGVGGVILWAVDALVLQAFDIPGSNWAPVLFGVIPIGMALGVRKATSRE
;
A
#
# COMPACT_ATOMS: atom_id res chain seq x y z
N MET A 1 -30.14 -14.81 3.45
CA MET A 1 -30.18 -14.47 4.88
C MET A 1 -29.49 -13.11 5.07
N ASN A 2 -30.29 -12.04 5.13
CA ASN A 2 -29.83 -10.67 5.34
C ASN A 2 -29.82 -10.36 6.84
N SER A 3 -28.85 -10.88 7.58
CA SER A 3 -28.68 -10.49 8.98
C SER A 3 -28.01 -9.13 9.04
N THR A 4 -28.74 -8.11 9.46
CA THR A 4 -28.16 -6.81 9.87
C THR A 4 -27.03 -7.07 10.86
N PRO A 5 -25.87 -6.43 10.69
CA PRO A 5 -24.79 -6.58 11.64
C PRO A 5 -25.26 -6.24 13.04
N SER A 6 -25.08 -7.16 14.00
CA SER A 6 -25.43 -6.93 15.39
C SER A 6 -24.67 -5.71 15.94
N GLY A 7 -25.21 -5.01 16.94
CA GLY A 7 -24.55 -3.85 17.56
C GLY A 7 -23.10 -4.16 17.96
N ARG A 8 -22.82 -5.39 18.42
CA ARG A 8 -21.46 -5.87 18.74
C ARG A 8 -20.53 -5.83 17.54
N ARG A 9 -20.97 -6.25 16.33
CA ARG A 9 -20.14 -6.20 15.11
C ARG A 9 -19.83 -4.76 14.71
N LYS A 10 -20.82 -3.86 14.80
CA LYS A 10 -20.62 -2.43 14.52
C LYS A 10 -19.58 -1.81 15.47
N ALA A 11 -19.66 -2.14 16.76
CA ALA A 11 -18.69 -1.68 17.76
C ALA A 11 -17.26 -2.17 17.44
N VAL A 12 -17.10 -3.46 17.10
CA VAL A 12 -15.80 -4.03 16.72
C VAL A 12 -15.20 -3.30 15.52
N PHE A 13 -15.98 -3.05 14.46
CA PHE A 13 -15.52 -2.30 13.29
C PHE A 13 -15.09 -0.88 13.65
N LEU A 14 -15.87 -0.18 14.45
CA LEU A 14 -15.55 1.18 14.87
C LEU A 14 -14.27 1.22 15.72
N THR A 15 -14.14 0.33 16.69
CA THR A 15 -12.94 0.24 17.54
C THR A 15 -11.69 -0.06 16.70
N ALA A 16 -11.76 -1.01 15.79
CA ALA A 16 -10.65 -1.33 14.89
C ALA A 16 -10.28 -0.12 14.04
N ALA A 17 -11.26 0.61 13.50
CA ALA A 17 -11.00 1.80 12.70
C ALA A 17 -10.33 2.92 13.50
N VAL A 18 -10.75 3.15 14.73
CA VAL A 18 -10.11 4.13 15.63
C VAL A 18 -8.66 3.74 15.91
N ILE A 19 -8.40 2.48 16.25
CA ILE A 19 -7.04 1.98 16.50
C ILE A 19 -6.15 2.17 15.27
N LEU A 20 -6.64 1.79 14.07
CA LEU A 20 -5.90 1.93 12.82
C LEU A 20 -5.67 3.40 12.45
N THR A 21 -6.64 4.28 12.70
CA THR A 21 -6.49 5.72 12.48
C THR A 21 -5.40 6.30 13.38
N VAL A 22 -5.45 6.01 14.68
CA VAL A 22 -4.44 6.48 15.63
C VAL A 22 -3.08 5.92 15.28
N GLY A 23 -2.98 4.62 14.99
CA GLY A 23 -1.73 3.97 14.56
C GLY A 23 -1.16 4.60 13.29
N GLY A 24 -2.00 4.88 12.29
CA GLY A 24 -1.58 5.54 11.06
C GLY A 24 -1.07 6.96 11.27
N VAL A 25 -1.77 7.75 12.07
CA VAL A 25 -1.35 9.12 12.41
C VAL A 25 -0.02 9.10 13.18
N VAL A 26 0.08 8.25 14.21
CA VAL A 26 1.34 8.10 14.98
C VAL A 26 2.47 7.60 14.08
N GLY A 27 2.21 6.66 13.16
CA GLY A 27 3.21 6.16 12.23
C GLY A 27 3.76 7.24 11.29
N VAL A 28 2.89 8.11 10.78
CA VAL A 28 3.29 9.20 9.85
C VAL A 28 4.00 10.35 10.57
N PHE A 29 3.52 10.77 11.73
CA PHE A 29 4.03 11.96 12.43
C PHE A 29 4.96 11.65 13.60
N GLY A 30 5.00 10.40 14.06
CA GLY A 30 5.83 10.00 15.21
C GLY A 30 7.23 9.50 14.85
N SER A 31 7.58 9.38 13.58
CA SER A 31 8.90 8.92 13.16
C SER A 31 9.90 10.06 13.14
N SER A 32 10.80 10.09 14.11
CA SER A 32 11.97 11.00 14.16
C SER A 32 13.19 10.39 13.43
N VAL A 33 12.98 9.50 12.46
CA VAL A 33 14.06 8.84 11.73
C VAL A 33 14.58 9.77 10.65
N GLY A 34 15.90 10.00 10.64
CA GLY A 34 16.57 10.79 9.61
C GLY A 34 16.49 10.12 8.23
N TYR A 35 16.70 10.91 7.22
CA TYR A 35 16.64 10.52 5.81
C TYR A 35 18.04 10.36 5.23
N THR A 36 18.26 9.27 4.49
CA THR A 36 19.55 8.97 3.83
C THR A 36 19.45 8.91 2.31
N ASP A 37 18.22 8.96 1.71
CA ASP A 37 17.95 8.73 0.29
C ASP A 37 18.45 7.37 -0.29
N ALA A 38 18.88 6.46 0.60
CA ALA A 38 19.46 5.19 0.21
C ALA A 38 18.40 4.25 -0.36
N LEU A 39 18.58 3.82 -1.60
CA LEU A 39 17.84 2.73 -2.24
C LEU A 39 18.84 1.66 -2.69
N PHE A 40 18.61 0.42 -2.29
CA PHE A 40 19.50 -0.70 -2.57
C PHE A 40 18.80 -1.75 -3.42
N GLU A 41 19.58 -2.41 -4.28
CA GLU A 41 19.17 -3.65 -4.93
C GLU A 41 19.29 -4.85 -3.98
N PRO A 42 18.68 -5.99 -4.32
CA PRO A 42 18.75 -7.20 -3.51
C PRO A 42 20.14 -7.76 -3.27
N ASP A 43 21.10 -7.44 -4.13
CA ASP A 43 22.50 -7.83 -4.05
C ASP A 43 23.36 -6.83 -3.27
N TYR A 44 22.72 -5.88 -2.58
CA TYR A 44 23.32 -4.78 -1.82
C TYR A 44 24.00 -3.70 -2.68
N THR A 45 23.74 -3.67 -3.97
CA THR A 45 24.18 -2.57 -4.84
C THR A 45 23.34 -1.33 -4.58
N ILE A 46 23.96 -0.16 -4.56
CA ILE A 46 23.25 1.12 -4.48
C ILE A 46 22.51 1.34 -5.79
N PHE A 47 21.19 1.18 -5.77
CA PHE A 47 20.35 1.38 -6.95
C PHE A 47 20.32 2.83 -7.39
N TYR A 48 20.17 3.75 -6.43
CA TYR A 48 20.07 5.17 -6.71
C TYR A 48 20.68 6.01 -5.59
N ALA A 49 21.60 6.89 -5.96
CA ALA A 49 22.19 7.93 -5.13
C ALA A 49 21.96 9.28 -5.80
N PRO A 50 21.00 10.12 -5.34
CA PRO A 50 20.77 11.45 -5.88
C PRO A 50 22.04 12.30 -5.76
N PRO A 51 22.39 13.15 -6.79
CA PRO A 51 23.61 13.93 -6.76
C PRO A 51 23.75 14.92 -5.58
N GLU A 52 22.62 15.35 -5.01
CA GLU A 52 22.58 16.29 -3.88
C GLU A 52 22.16 15.58 -2.56
N GLY A 53 22.19 14.25 -2.55
CA GLY A 53 21.76 13.43 -1.41
C GLY A 53 22.89 13.09 -0.44
N PRO A 54 22.55 12.64 0.79
CA PRO A 54 23.51 12.22 1.80
C PRO A 54 24.50 11.14 1.34
N LEU A 55 24.08 10.21 0.46
CA LEU A 55 24.98 9.21 -0.11
C LEU A 55 26.03 9.83 -1.03
N ALA A 56 25.61 10.69 -1.95
CA ALA A 56 26.53 11.32 -2.90
C ALA A 56 27.51 12.25 -2.19
N GLU A 57 27.08 12.96 -1.15
CA GLU A 57 27.97 13.78 -0.31
C GLU A 57 28.99 12.95 0.46
N ALA A 58 28.62 11.74 0.88
CA ALA A 58 29.53 10.78 1.47
C ALA A 58 30.51 10.14 0.44
N GLY A 59 30.39 10.49 -0.84
CA GLY A 59 31.22 10.00 -1.92
C GLY A 59 30.73 8.72 -2.58
N PHE A 60 29.51 8.24 -2.26
CA PHE A 60 28.93 7.03 -2.84
C PHE A 60 28.17 7.34 -4.14
N GLN A 61 28.06 6.33 -5.00
CA GLN A 61 27.43 6.44 -6.31
C GLN A 61 26.50 5.26 -6.58
N SER A 62 25.54 5.44 -7.48
CA SER A 62 24.76 4.33 -8.02
C SER A 62 25.69 3.30 -8.67
N GLY A 63 25.47 2.02 -8.39
CA GLY A 63 26.31 0.92 -8.85
C GLY A 63 27.40 0.50 -7.84
N ASP A 64 27.63 1.24 -6.76
CA ASP A 64 28.53 0.80 -5.68
C ASP A 64 27.94 -0.41 -4.95
N SER A 65 28.76 -1.42 -4.67
CA SER A 65 28.35 -2.59 -3.89
C SER A 65 28.67 -2.38 -2.41
N VAL A 66 27.66 -2.42 -1.55
CA VAL A 66 27.84 -2.23 -0.11
C VAL A 66 28.49 -3.49 0.52
N ILE A 67 29.59 -3.30 1.21
CA ILE A 67 30.35 -4.37 1.87
C ILE A 67 30.04 -4.44 3.36
N SER A 68 30.07 -3.28 4.02
CA SER A 68 29.79 -3.21 5.47
C SER A 68 29.21 -1.86 5.86
N VAL A 69 28.50 -1.82 6.97
CA VAL A 69 27.98 -0.60 7.60
C VAL A 69 28.28 -0.67 9.09
N GLU A 70 28.87 0.38 9.66
CA GLU A 70 29.35 0.40 11.05
C GLU A 70 30.28 -0.78 11.38
N GLY A 71 31.08 -1.24 10.40
CA GLY A 71 31.96 -2.40 10.52
C GLY A 71 31.27 -3.77 10.50
N ILE A 72 29.94 -3.81 10.39
CA ILE A 72 29.17 -5.05 10.29
C ILE A 72 28.99 -5.40 8.81
N PRO A 73 29.39 -6.60 8.35
CA PRO A 73 29.15 -7.06 6.99
C PRO A 73 27.68 -6.95 6.61
N VAL A 74 27.40 -6.44 5.40
CA VAL A 74 26.02 -6.21 4.96
C VAL A 74 25.16 -7.47 4.95
N VAL A 75 25.78 -8.63 4.70
CA VAL A 75 25.10 -9.94 4.73
C VAL A 75 24.61 -10.33 6.13
N GLU A 76 25.25 -9.83 7.18
CA GLU A 76 24.86 -10.07 8.57
C GLU A 76 23.77 -9.09 9.04
N LEU A 77 23.69 -7.92 8.41
CA LEU A 77 22.69 -6.90 8.73
C LEU A 77 21.29 -7.29 8.27
N GLY A 78 21.15 -8.27 7.38
CA GLY A 78 19.87 -8.60 6.77
C GLY A 78 19.27 -7.40 6.04
N MET A 79 20.13 -6.58 5.41
CA MET A 79 19.72 -5.45 4.60
C MET A 79 18.94 -5.96 3.38
N TYR A 80 17.83 -5.32 3.15
CA TYR A 80 17.02 -5.42 1.93
C TYR A 80 16.88 -4.02 1.37
N SER A 81 15.96 -3.77 0.49
CA SER A 81 15.78 -2.47 -0.17
C SER A 81 15.83 -1.22 0.76
N ARG A 82 15.92 -1.40 2.06
CA ARG A 82 15.97 -0.32 3.06
C ARG A 82 16.93 -0.65 4.22
N TRP A 83 17.39 0.40 4.88
CA TRP A 83 18.17 0.28 6.10
C TRP A 83 17.43 -0.47 7.21
N PRO A 84 18.07 -1.47 7.87
CA PRO A 84 17.52 -2.04 9.08
C PRO A 84 17.43 -0.98 10.18
N LYS A 85 16.48 -1.15 11.10
CA LYS A 85 16.28 -0.21 12.21
C LYS A 85 17.54 0.06 13.03
N SER A 86 18.40 -0.95 13.17
CA SER A 86 19.67 -0.82 13.90
C SER A 86 20.60 0.25 13.31
N LEU A 87 20.40 0.60 12.04
CA LEU A 87 21.13 1.64 11.33
C LEU A 87 20.37 2.95 11.21
N SER A 88 19.12 3.02 11.67
CA SER A 88 18.37 4.27 11.69
C SER A 88 18.94 5.24 12.71
N ARG A 89 19.15 6.49 12.33
CA ARG A 89 19.72 7.56 13.14
C ARG A 89 18.79 8.76 13.14
N ALA A 90 18.95 9.64 14.11
CA ALA A 90 18.29 10.94 14.10
C ALA A 90 18.95 11.88 13.07
N PRO A 91 18.26 12.92 12.60
CA PRO A 91 18.87 13.94 11.75
C PRO A 91 20.10 14.54 12.45
N GLY A 92 21.20 14.69 11.69
CA GLY A 92 22.50 15.16 12.20
C GLY A 92 23.41 14.08 12.74
N GLU A 93 22.92 12.88 13.02
CA GLU A 93 23.76 11.73 13.34
C GLU A 93 24.33 11.11 12.05
N SER A 94 25.44 10.41 12.16
CA SER A 94 26.10 9.78 11.03
C SER A 94 26.27 8.28 11.21
N LEU A 95 26.56 7.59 10.10
CA LEU A 95 27.04 6.21 10.09
C LEU A 95 28.14 6.04 9.06
N THR A 96 29.05 5.10 9.31
CA THR A 96 30.14 4.76 8.41
C THR A 96 29.71 3.60 7.50
N MET A 97 29.93 3.76 6.20
CA MET A 97 29.69 2.72 5.20
C MET A 97 30.95 2.46 4.38
N VAL A 98 31.17 1.20 4.03
CA VAL A 98 32.22 0.76 3.11
C VAL A 98 31.55 0.12 1.90
N VAL A 99 31.94 0.57 0.71
CA VAL A 99 31.47 0.02 -0.56
C VAL A 99 32.65 -0.44 -1.41
N GLU A 100 32.39 -1.34 -2.34
CA GLU A 100 33.31 -1.70 -3.42
C GLU A 100 32.87 -0.99 -4.72
N ARG A 101 33.81 -0.29 -5.34
CA ARG A 101 33.65 0.36 -6.63
C ARG A 101 34.84 -0.05 -7.52
N GLU A 102 34.56 -0.75 -8.62
CA GLU A 102 35.60 -1.18 -9.58
C GLU A 102 36.78 -1.93 -8.91
N GLY A 103 36.51 -2.75 -7.90
CA GLY A 103 37.51 -3.49 -7.14
C GLY A 103 38.26 -2.67 -6.08
N GLN A 104 37.89 -1.42 -5.85
CA GLN A 104 38.45 -0.56 -4.81
C GLN A 104 37.47 -0.33 -3.67
N MET A 105 37.98 -0.37 -2.44
CA MET A 105 37.17 -0.07 -1.26
C MET A 105 37.08 1.44 -1.04
N VAL A 106 35.86 1.95 -1.01
CA VAL A 106 35.55 3.35 -0.71
C VAL A 106 34.84 3.39 0.64
N THR A 107 35.36 4.19 1.55
CA THR A 107 34.75 4.42 2.88
C THR A 107 34.24 5.83 2.95
N GLY A 108 33.01 6.00 3.42
CA GLY A 108 32.37 7.30 3.60
C GLY A 108 31.51 7.34 4.85
N GLU A 109 31.22 8.54 5.30
CA GLU A 109 30.35 8.83 6.43
C GLU A 109 29.07 9.49 5.93
N ILE A 110 27.94 8.80 6.12
CA ILE A 110 26.61 9.26 5.69
C ILE A 110 26.01 10.03 6.86
N VAL A 111 25.74 11.32 6.67
CA VAL A 111 25.05 12.16 7.65
C VAL A 111 23.55 12.16 7.37
N TYR A 112 22.77 11.74 8.35
CA TYR A 112 21.31 11.74 8.24
C TYR A 112 20.76 13.15 8.23
N ARG A 113 19.80 13.40 7.35
CA ARG A 113 19.12 14.70 7.21
C ARG A 113 17.67 14.63 7.66
N ASP A 114 17.06 15.78 7.84
CA ASP A 114 15.62 15.85 7.92
C ASP A 114 14.98 15.33 6.63
N PRO A 115 13.89 14.54 6.71
CA PRO A 115 13.19 14.09 5.53
C PRO A 115 12.74 15.29 4.66
N PRO A 116 12.96 15.24 3.33
CA PRO A 116 12.55 16.34 2.47
C PRO A 116 11.04 16.55 2.54
N PRO A 117 10.55 17.79 2.34
CA PRO A 117 9.11 18.10 2.38
C PRO A 117 8.24 17.25 1.45
N SER A 118 8.82 16.73 0.36
CA SER A 118 8.15 15.82 -0.58
C SER A 118 7.81 14.48 0.06
N SER A 119 8.67 13.95 0.92
CA SER A 119 8.45 12.65 1.57
C SER A 119 7.28 12.67 2.53
N TRP A 120 7.16 13.71 3.40
CA TRP A 120 6.03 13.81 4.31
C TRP A 120 4.71 14.08 3.57
N LYS A 121 4.74 14.85 2.45
CA LYS A 121 3.55 15.07 1.61
C LYS A 121 3.03 13.77 1.02
N MET A 122 3.92 12.93 0.52
CA MET A 122 3.56 11.61 -0.02
C MET A 122 2.99 10.70 1.08
N GLN A 123 3.62 10.68 2.25
CA GLN A 123 3.16 9.90 3.41
C GLN A 123 1.79 10.36 3.89
N PHE A 124 1.59 11.67 4.02
CA PHE A 124 0.31 12.25 4.40
C PHE A 124 -0.76 11.99 3.34
N GLY A 125 -0.41 12.11 2.05
CA GLY A 125 -1.30 11.75 0.95
C GLY A 125 -1.74 10.30 1.00
N ALA A 126 -0.81 9.37 1.20
CA ALA A 126 -1.11 7.96 1.39
C ALA A 126 -2.02 7.73 2.60
N LEU A 127 -1.72 8.35 3.75
CA LEU A 127 -2.57 8.27 4.94
C LEU A 127 -4.00 8.71 4.64
N LEU A 128 -4.19 9.84 3.96
CA LEU A 128 -5.53 10.33 3.59
C LEU A 128 -6.28 9.34 2.70
N VAL A 129 -5.61 8.77 1.70
CA VAL A 129 -6.21 7.77 0.82
C VAL A 129 -6.72 6.58 1.62
N PHE A 130 -5.91 6.04 2.48
CA PHE A 130 -6.26 4.85 3.23
C PHE A 130 -7.31 5.12 4.31
N LEU A 131 -7.22 6.26 4.99
CA LEU A 131 -8.27 6.69 5.92
C LEU A 131 -9.60 6.87 5.20
N SER A 132 -9.61 7.32 3.94
CA SER A 132 -10.85 7.42 3.16
C SER A 132 -11.47 6.05 2.91
N PHE A 133 -10.68 5.01 2.58
CA PHE A 133 -11.17 3.63 2.46
C PHE A 133 -11.71 3.11 3.80
N LEU A 134 -10.94 3.32 4.87
CA LEU A 134 -11.31 2.87 6.21
C LEU A 134 -12.64 3.48 6.66
N TRP A 135 -12.76 4.80 6.61
CA TRP A 135 -13.93 5.50 7.11
C TRP A 135 -15.15 5.40 6.18
N ALA A 136 -14.96 5.29 4.85
CA ALA A 136 -16.06 4.96 3.94
C ALA A 136 -16.63 3.57 4.24
N GLY A 137 -15.77 2.60 4.55
CA GLY A 137 -16.20 1.26 4.97
C GLY A 137 -16.95 1.27 6.30
N VAL A 138 -16.43 1.98 7.31
CA VAL A 138 -17.09 2.14 8.61
C VAL A 138 -18.44 2.83 8.45
N TRP A 139 -18.50 3.94 7.74
CA TRP A 139 -19.75 4.64 7.47
C TRP A 139 -20.76 3.71 6.81
N ALA A 140 -20.36 2.96 5.79
CA ALA A 140 -21.25 2.04 5.10
C ALA A 140 -21.82 0.97 6.05
N VAL A 141 -21.00 0.32 6.87
CA VAL A 141 -21.48 -0.74 7.77
C VAL A 141 -22.33 -0.20 8.91
N LEU A 142 -22.12 1.03 9.35
CA LEU A 142 -22.92 1.66 10.39
C LEU A 142 -24.30 2.10 9.89
N THR A 143 -24.38 2.56 8.63
CA THR A 143 -25.57 3.21 8.09
C THR A 143 -26.37 2.36 7.10
N ILE A 144 -25.73 1.37 6.45
CA ILE A 144 -26.35 0.58 5.38
C ILE A 144 -26.42 -0.90 5.78
N PRO A 145 -27.60 -1.47 6.03
CA PRO A 145 -27.75 -2.88 6.43
C PRO A 145 -27.65 -3.82 5.21
N SER A 146 -26.47 -3.93 4.60
CA SER A 146 -26.25 -4.79 3.43
C SER A 146 -24.94 -5.58 3.47
N ALA A 147 -24.91 -6.71 2.75
CA ALA A 147 -23.70 -7.49 2.59
C ALA A 147 -22.58 -6.72 1.82
N HIS A 148 -22.98 -5.79 0.94
CA HIS A 148 -22.03 -4.93 0.23
C HIS A 148 -21.33 -3.95 1.18
N ALA A 149 -22.08 -3.39 2.15
CA ALA A 149 -21.50 -2.53 3.19
C ALA A 149 -20.47 -3.29 4.05
N ALA A 150 -20.77 -4.54 4.43
CA ALA A 150 -19.82 -5.37 5.17
C ALA A 150 -18.54 -5.68 4.36
N ARG A 151 -18.66 -5.92 3.03
CA ARG A 151 -17.50 -6.11 2.14
C ARG A 151 -16.68 -4.83 2.01
N LEU A 152 -17.33 -3.68 1.90
CA LEU A 152 -16.63 -2.39 1.83
C LEU A 152 -15.92 -2.08 3.16
N ALA A 153 -16.52 -2.43 4.30
CA ALA A 153 -15.87 -2.29 5.60
C ALA A 153 -14.64 -3.21 5.73
N ALA A 154 -14.73 -4.46 5.29
CA ALA A 154 -13.58 -5.37 5.27
C ALA A 154 -12.43 -4.83 4.38
N LEU A 155 -12.76 -4.31 3.20
CA LEU A 155 -11.81 -3.64 2.31
C LEU A 155 -11.17 -2.42 2.99
N GLY A 156 -11.96 -1.60 3.67
CA GLY A 156 -11.48 -0.44 4.43
C GLY A 156 -10.55 -0.81 5.57
N LEU A 157 -10.85 -1.89 6.32
CA LEU A 157 -9.95 -2.38 7.38
C LEU A 157 -8.62 -2.89 6.81
N ALA A 158 -8.65 -3.63 5.69
CA ALA A 158 -7.42 -4.07 5.03
C ALA A 158 -6.58 -2.87 4.54
N ALA A 159 -7.22 -1.84 3.99
CA ALA A 159 -6.58 -0.57 3.66
C ALA A 159 -5.95 0.07 4.90
N GLY A 160 -6.71 0.19 6.00
CA GLY A 160 -6.21 0.75 7.26
C GLY A 160 -4.99 -0.01 7.82
N LEU A 161 -4.93 -1.33 7.67
CA LEU A 161 -3.77 -2.14 8.03
C LEU A 161 -2.56 -1.90 7.11
N ALA A 162 -2.79 -1.60 5.84
CA ALA A 162 -1.73 -1.38 4.87
C ALA A 162 -0.97 -0.06 5.08
N VAL A 163 -1.60 0.97 5.67
CA VAL A 163 -1.03 2.32 5.78
C VAL A 163 0.00 2.52 6.86
N PRO A 164 -0.25 2.13 8.11
CA PRO A 164 0.65 2.51 9.19
C PRO A 164 2.03 1.85 9.09
N THR A 165 2.11 0.72 8.39
CA THR A 165 3.24 -0.20 8.49
C THR A 165 4.52 0.26 7.79
N PRO A 166 4.52 0.91 6.59
CA PRO A 166 5.78 1.35 5.98
C PRO A 166 6.41 2.54 6.69
N TYR A 167 5.60 3.31 7.40
CA TYR A 167 6.02 4.56 8.04
C TYR A 167 6.33 4.40 9.53
N MET A 168 5.95 3.29 10.11
CA MET A 168 6.39 2.89 11.44
C MET A 168 7.85 2.42 11.40
N GLY A 169 8.75 3.22 10.84
CA GLY A 169 10.18 2.94 10.59
C GLY A 169 10.99 2.39 11.77
N SER A 170 10.31 2.07 12.83
CA SER A 170 10.87 1.51 14.05
C SER A 170 10.44 0.07 14.33
N TRP A 171 9.56 -0.51 13.54
CA TRP A 171 9.09 -1.87 13.78
C TRP A 171 9.87 -2.83 12.89
N ASN A 172 10.50 -3.82 13.49
CA ASN A 172 11.27 -4.90 12.87
C ASN A 172 10.59 -5.43 11.59
N GLY A 173 11.24 -6.27 10.81
CA GLY A 173 10.70 -6.88 9.58
C GLY A 173 9.22 -7.32 9.62
N LEU A 174 8.65 -7.53 10.82
CA LEU A 174 7.22 -7.80 11.02
C LEU A 174 6.31 -6.71 10.44
N SER A 175 6.65 -5.43 10.55
CA SER A 175 5.79 -4.34 10.03
C SER A 175 5.70 -4.37 8.51
N GLU A 176 6.79 -4.72 7.85
CA GLU A 176 6.86 -4.84 6.41
C GLU A 176 6.08 -6.07 5.91
N HIS A 177 6.21 -7.20 6.61
CA HIS A 177 5.41 -8.40 6.33
C HIS A 177 3.91 -8.16 6.50
N VAL A 178 3.51 -7.46 7.56
CA VAL A 178 2.11 -7.06 7.76
C VAL A 178 1.63 -6.12 6.66
N HIS A 179 2.46 -5.16 6.24
CA HIS A 179 2.14 -4.26 5.13
C HIS A 179 1.93 -5.04 3.83
N MET A 180 2.86 -5.90 3.45
CA MET A 180 2.77 -6.71 2.23
C MET A 180 1.51 -7.60 2.24
N ALA A 181 1.27 -8.31 3.35
CA ALA A 181 0.07 -9.13 3.51
C ALA A 181 -1.22 -8.30 3.41
N ALA A 182 -1.26 -7.12 4.02
CA ALA A 182 -2.40 -6.22 4.01
C ALA A 182 -2.66 -5.61 2.62
N MET A 183 -1.61 -5.26 1.88
CA MET A 183 -1.73 -4.75 0.50
C MET A 183 -2.31 -5.80 -0.45
N VAL A 184 -1.83 -7.05 -0.39
CA VAL A 184 -2.41 -8.15 -1.19
C VAL A 184 -3.85 -8.44 -0.75
N LEU A 185 -4.12 -8.44 0.55
CA LEU A 185 -5.49 -8.61 1.08
C LEU A 185 -6.42 -7.50 0.58
N TRP A 186 -5.96 -6.26 0.57
CA TRP A 186 -6.73 -5.13 0.09
C TRP A 186 -7.11 -5.28 -1.40
N THR A 187 -6.16 -5.63 -2.28
CA THR A 187 -6.45 -5.84 -3.72
C THR A 187 -7.36 -7.04 -3.95
N LEU A 188 -7.20 -8.13 -3.19
CA LEU A 188 -8.07 -9.29 -3.20
C LEU A 188 -9.50 -8.92 -2.77
N LEU A 189 -9.67 -8.15 -1.70
CA LEU A 189 -10.98 -7.71 -1.24
C LEU A 189 -11.63 -6.72 -2.20
N LEU A 190 -10.85 -5.91 -2.92
CA LEU A 190 -11.33 -5.05 -4.00
C LEU A 190 -11.89 -5.89 -5.15
N LEU A 191 -11.16 -6.93 -5.59
CA LEU A 191 -11.66 -7.91 -6.55
C LEU A 191 -12.96 -8.53 -6.07
N ARG A 192 -12.99 -9.02 -4.82
CA ARG A 192 -14.16 -9.64 -4.24
C ARG A 192 -15.35 -8.68 -4.17
N PHE A 193 -15.12 -7.40 -3.84
CA PHE A 193 -16.17 -6.40 -3.88
C PHE A 193 -16.79 -6.31 -5.27
N PHE A 194 -16.01 -6.17 -6.33
CA PHE A 194 -16.52 -6.05 -7.70
C PHE A 194 -17.10 -7.34 -8.29
N LEU A 195 -16.70 -8.50 -7.79
CA LEU A 195 -17.35 -9.77 -8.15
C LEU A 195 -18.78 -9.88 -7.63
N PHE A 196 -19.10 -9.19 -6.53
CA PHE A 196 -20.44 -9.21 -5.93
C PHE A 196 -21.27 -7.96 -6.25
N PHE A 197 -20.63 -6.84 -6.59
CA PHE A 197 -21.29 -5.56 -6.80
C PHE A 197 -21.51 -5.27 -8.30
N PRO A 198 -22.65 -4.71 -8.72
CA PRO A 198 -23.88 -4.50 -7.95
C PRO A 198 -24.69 -5.78 -7.75
N LYS A 199 -24.48 -6.78 -8.59
CA LYS A 199 -25.10 -8.12 -8.53
C LYS A 199 -24.02 -9.20 -8.53
N PRO A 200 -24.18 -10.29 -7.77
CA PRO A 200 -23.21 -11.36 -7.72
C PRO A 200 -23.03 -12.02 -9.08
N LYS A 201 -21.78 -12.12 -9.53
CA LYS A 201 -21.41 -12.82 -10.78
C LYS A 201 -21.41 -14.32 -10.56
N ARG A 202 -21.68 -15.10 -11.62
CA ARG A 202 -21.69 -16.59 -11.54
C ARG A 202 -20.40 -17.14 -10.92
N LEU A 203 -19.25 -16.60 -11.30
CA LEU A 203 -17.94 -16.94 -10.73
C LEU A 203 -17.87 -16.74 -9.21
N ALA A 204 -18.50 -15.68 -8.70
CA ALA A 204 -18.46 -15.38 -7.26
C ALA A 204 -19.30 -16.34 -6.40
N GLN A 205 -20.23 -17.08 -7.00
CA GLN A 205 -21.14 -17.99 -6.29
C GLN A 205 -20.56 -19.41 -6.14
N ALA A 206 -19.56 -19.77 -6.93
CA ALA A 206 -18.93 -21.08 -6.84
C ALA A 206 -17.94 -21.15 -5.66
N HIS A 207 -18.01 -22.20 -4.84
CA HIS A 207 -17.07 -22.41 -3.72
C HIS A 207 -15.62 -22.49 -4.21
N LEU A 208 -15.39 -23.16 -5.35
CA LEU A 208 -14.07 -23.28 -5.97
C LEU A 208 -13.46 -21.90 -6.30
N SER A 209 -14.26 -20.95 -6.81
CA SER A 209 -13.75 -19.62 -7.11
C SER A 209 -13.35 -18.84 -5.86
N THR A 210 -14.07 -19.03 -4.76
CA THR A 210 -13.68 -18.47 -3.47
C THR A 210 -12.32 -19.03 -3.03
N LEU A 211 -12.13 -20.35 -3.12
CA LEU A 211 -10.86 -20.98 -2.81
C LEU A 211 -9.72 -20.44 -3.68
N LEU A 212 -9.93 -20.40 -5.00
CA LEU A 212 -8.92 -19.93 -5.95
C LEU A 212 -8.53 -18.45 -5.74
N VAL A 213 -9.48 -17.61 -5.32
CA VAL A 213 -9.22 -16.19 -5.02
C VAL A 213 -8.41 -16.04 -3.75
N TYR A 214 -8.65 -16.83 -2.69
CA TYR A 214 -7.97 -16.69 -1.41
C TYR A 214 -6.69 -17.51 -1.29
N ALA A 215 -6.57 -18.64 -2.01
CA ALA A 215 -5.43 -19.55 -1.89
C ALA A 215 -4.06 -18.85 -2.09
N PRO A 216 -3.85 -18.00 -3.11
CA PRO A 216 -2.57 -17.31 -3.27
C PRO A 216 -2.20 -16.43 -2.08
N TRP A 217 -3.20 -15.75 -1.47
CA TRP A 217 -2.97 -14.94 -0.28
C TRP A 217 -2.64 -15.79 0.95
N VAL A 218 -3.32 -16.91 1.14
CA VAL A 218 -3.02 -17.85 2.25
C VAL A 218 -1.62 -18.44 2.10
N ILE A 219 -1.22 -18.81 0.86
CA ILE A 219 0.12 -19.27 0.56
C ILE A 219 1.14 -18.18 0.89
N LEU A 220 0.90 -16.94 0.48
CA LEU A 220 1.76 -15.81 0.81
C LEU A 220 1.92 -15.63 2.32
N LEU A 221 0.82 -15.72 3.09
CA LEU A 221 0.90 -15.65 4.56
C LEU A 221 1.77 -16.77 5.14
N GLY A 222 1.66 -18.00 4.60
CA GLY A 222 2.51 -19.12 4.99
C GLY A 222 3.99 -18.83 4.69
N CYS A 223 4.28 -18.26 3.52
CA CYS A 223 5.63 -17.89 3.13
C CYS A 223 6.20 -16.77 4.02
N LEU A 224 5.42 -15.70 4.25
CA LEU A 224 5.81 -14.60 5.13
C LEU A 224 6.00 -15.08 6.59
N GLY A 225 5.17 -16.00 7.06
CA GLY A 225 5.31 -16.62 8.37
C GLY A 225 6.57 -17.50 8.48
N ALA A 226 6.87 -18.28 7.45
CA ALA A 226 8.10 -19.08 7.40
C ALA A 226 9.34 -18.19 7.38
N GLU A 227 9.29 -17.08 6.66
CA GLU A 227 10.38 -16.11 6.63
C GLU A 227 10.67 -15.51 8.00
N LEU A 228 9.63 -15.11 8.74
CA LEU A 228 9.79 -14.61 10.11
C LEU A 228 10.45 -15.62 11.05
N ILE A 229 10.32 -16.95 10.77
CA ILE A 229 10.86 -18.02 11.60
C ILE A 229 12.28 -18.41 11.18
N TYR A 230 12.56 -18.50 9.87
CA TYR A 230 13.76 -19.18 9.34
C TYR A 230 14.84 -18.30 8.73
N HIS A 231 14.70 -16.98 8.72
CA HIS A 231 15.63 -16.00 8.14
C HIS A 231 15.40 -15.51 6.69
N PRO A 232 15.98 -14.36 6.42
CA PRO A 232 15.54 -13.36 5.45
C PRO A 232 15.90 -13.60 3.98
N ARG A 233 16.54 -14.70 3.62
CA ARG A 233 16.93 -14.96 2.22
C ARG A 233 15.74 -15.15 1.25
N PHE A 234 14.55 -15.42 1.77
CA PHE A 234 13.33 -15.61 0.97
C PHE A 234 12.61 -14.31 0.60
N TYR A 235 12.89 -13.22 1.30
CA TYR A 235 12.18 -11.96 1.15
C TYR A 235 12.26 -11.39 -0.28
N HIS A 236 13.42 -11.43 -0.92
CA HIS A 236 13.60 -10.93 -2.29
C HIS A 236 12.75 -11.69 -3.32
N THR A 237 12.61 -12.98 -3.13
CA THR A 237 11.79 -13.83 -3.99
C THR A 237 10.30 -13.47 -3.83
N PHE A 238 9.83 -13.26 -2.59
CA PHE A 238 8.43 -12.99 -2.29
C PHE A 238 8.00 -11.54 -2.57
N GLY A 239 8.88 -10.56 -2.49
CA GLY A 239 8.59 -9.17 -2.84
C GLY A 239 8.08 -9.02 -4.28
N GLY A 240 8.76 -9.64 -5.24
CA GLY A 240 8.34 -9.70 -6.64
C GLY A 240 6.99 -10.42 -6.82
N TYR A 241 6.79 -11.55 -6.15
CA TYR A 241 5.51 -12.28 -6.19
C TYR A 241 4.36 -11.49 -5.58
N THR A 242 4.61 -10.75 -4.50
CA THR A 242 3.61 -9.86 -3.87
C THR A 242 3.13 -8.81 -4.86
N GLY A 243 4.05 -8.13 -5.53
CA GLY A 243 3.72 -7.14 -6.57
C GLY A 243 2.93 -7.76 -7.73
N LEU A 244 3.34 -8.95 -8.20
CA LEU A 244 2.64 -9.68 -9.25
C LEU A 244 1.21 -10.05 -8.82
N LEU A 245 1.02 -10.58 -7.61
CA LEU A 245 -0.30 -10.93 -7.08
C LEU A 245 -1.21 -9.70 -6.97
N MET A 246 -0.69 -8.59 -6.46
CA MET A 246 -1.42 -7.33 -6.39
C MET A 246 -1.85 -6.87 -7.77
N PHE A 247 -0.95 -6.90 -8.75
CA PHE A 247 -1.24 -6.54 -10.13
C PHE A 247 -2.33 -7.42 -10.73
N VAL A 248 -2.22 -8.74 -10.58
CA VAL A 248 -3.23 -9.70 -11.08
C VAL A 248 -4.60 -9.45 -10.45
N TYR A 249 -4.67 -9.29 -9.12
CA TYR A 249 -5.94 -8.99 -8.45
C TYR A 249 -6.53 -7.66 -8.89
N LEU A 250 -5.70 -6.64 -9.10
CA LEU A 250 -6.16 -5.33 -9.57
C LEU A 250 -6.73 -5.43 -11.00
N VAL A 251 -6.03 -6.09 -11.91
CA VAL A 251 -6.51 -6.31 -13.28
C VAL A 251 -7.84 -7.08 -13.29
N LEU A 252 -7.96 -8.14 -12.49
CA LEU A 252 -9.20 -8.88 -12.36
C LEU A 252 -10.32 -8.06 -11.72
N ALA A 253 -10.01 -7.18 -10.77
CA ALA A 253 -10.98 -6.28 -10.16
C ALA A 253 -11.52 -5.27 -11.18
N VAL A 254 -10.63 -4.67 -11.98
CA VAL A 254 -11.02 -3.78 -13.08
C VAL A 254 -11.85 -4.52 -14.12
N ALA A 255 -11.43 -5.71 -14.54
CA ALA A 255 -12.20 -6.55 -15.46
C ALA A 255 -13.59 -6.89 -14.92
N ALA A 256 -13.72 -7.20 -13.62
CA ALA A 256 -15.01 -7.43 -12.98
C ALA A 256 -15.89 -6.18 -12.95
N LEU A 257 -15.30 -5.00 -12.76
CA LEU A 257 -16.02 -3.71 -12.81
C LEU A 257 -16.50 -3.40 -14.24
N VAL A 258 -15.62 -3.52 -15.23
CA VAL A 258 -15.95 -3.33 -16.66
C VAL A 258 -17.02 -4.31 -17.10
N HIS A 259 -16.94 -5.58 -16.70
CA HIS A 259 -18.00 -6.55 -16.97
C HIS A 259 -19.35 -6.11 -16.38
N SER A 260 -19.37 -5.58 -15.15
CA SER A 260 -20.59 -5.04 -14.55
C SER A 260 -21.14 -3.87 -15.35
N TRP A 261 -20.27 -2.97 -15.80
CA TRP A 261 -20.65 -1.82 -16.61
C TRP A 261 -21.28 -2.23 -17.94
N VAL A 262 -20.61 -3.09 -18.70
CA VAL A 262 -21.09 -3.56 -20.02
C VAL A 262 -22.42 -4.34 -19.92
N LYS A 263 -22.61 -5.09 -18.83
CA LYS A 263 -23.81 -5.92 -18.62
C LYS A 263 -24.99 -5.18 -17.98
N THR A 264 -24.78 -3.98 -17.46
CA THR A 264 -25.85 -3.20 -16.83
C THR A 264 -26.47 -2.27 -17.88
N PRO A 265 -27.79 -2.38 -18.14
CA PRO A 265 -28.48 -1.49 -19.06
C PRO A 265 -28.29 -0.02 -18.66
N GLY A 266 -28.15 0.88 -19.64
CA GLY A 266 -27.86 2.30 -19.39
C GLY A 266 -28.85 2.97 -18.43
N GLY A 267 -30.14 2.65 -18.53
CA GLY A 267 -31.15 3.15 -17.60
C GLY A 267 -31.04 2.65 -16.15
N GLU A 268 -30.35 1.55 -15.93
CA GLU A 268 -30.10 0.98 -14.58
C GLU A 268 -28.76 1.39 -13.97
N LEU A 269 -27.83 1.95 -14.73
CA LEU A 269 -26.50 2.31 -14.25
C LEU A 269 -26.54 3.23 -13.02
N TRP A 270 -27.40 4.24 -13.07
CA TRP A 270 -27.57 5.18 -11.97
C TRP A 270 -28.23 4.53 -10.76
N ALA A 271 -29.21 3.72 -11.02
CA ALA A 271 -30.04 3.06 -10.03
C ALA A 271 -29.32 1.93 -9.29
N SER A 272 -28.47 1.18 -9.99
CA SER A 272 -27.64 0.14 -9.39
C SER A 272 -26.49 0.67 -8.52
N GLY A 273 -26.28 1.99 -8.50
CA GLY A 273 -25.15 2.63 -7.84
C GLY A 273 -23.82 2.50 -8.58
N LEU A 274 -23.82 1.80 -9.72
CA LEU A 274 -22.58 1.55 -10.49
C LEU A 274 -21.98 2.85 -11.04
N SER A 275 -22.82 3.82 -11.44
CA SER A 275 -22.38 5.15 -11.88
C SER A 275 -21.54 5.89 -10.82
N SER A 276 -21.92 5.79 -9.54
CA SER A 276 -21.16 6.42 -8.44
C SER A 276 -19.78 5.76 -8.26
N VAL A 277 -19.72 4.44 -8.40
CA VAL A 277 -18.45 3.69 -8.36
C VAL A 277 -17.56 4.05 -9.55
N LEU A 278 -18.11 4.07 -10.77
CA LEU A 278 -17.36 4.43 -11.98
C LEU A 278 -16.85 5.87 -11.92
N PHE A 279 -17.65 6.80 -11.41
CA PHE A 279 -17.24 8.19 -11.23
C PHE A 279 -16.06 8.31 -10.22
N GLY A 280 -16.17 7.64 -9.05
CA GLY A 280 -15.10 7.59 -8.07
C GLY A 280 -13.81 6.96 -8.64
N MET A 281 -13.94 5.85 -9.39
CA MET A 281 -12.82 5.20 -10.07
C MET A 281 -12.20 6.12 -11.14
N GLY A 282 -13.02 6.81 -11.94
CA GLY A 282 -12.52 7.73 -12.96
C GLY A 282 -11.68 8.87 -12.39
N ILE A 283 -12.16 9.50 -11.31
CA ILE A 283 -11.40 10.55 -10.63
C ILE A 283 -10.14 9.98 -9.97
N GLY A 284 -10.26 8.89 -9.22
CA GLY A 284 -9.14 8.35 -8.46
C GLY A 284 -8.02 7.81 -9.35
N VAL A 285 -8.37 7.00 -10.35
CA VAL A 285 -7.41 6.46 -11.32
C VAL A 285 -6.84 7.58 -12.20
N GLY A 286 -7.67 8.56 -12.58
CA GLY A 286 -7.22 9.75 -13.32
C GLY A 286 -6.15 10.54 -12.58
N GLY A 287 -6.29 10.68 -11.25
CA GLY A 287 -5.26 11.30 -10.42
C GLY A 287 -3.92 10.54 -10.42
N VAL A 288 -3.99 9.22 -10.32
CA VAL A 288 -2.78 8.37 -10.38
C VAL A 288 -2.13 8.43 -11.77
N ILE A 289 -2.92 8.41 -12.84
CA ILE A 289 -2.40 8.54 -14.21
C ILE A 289 -1.74 9.92 -14.40
N LEU A 290 -2.35 10.99 -13.92
CA LEU A 290 -1.78 12.33 -14.01
C LEU A 290 -0.42 12.40 -13.31
N TRP A 291 -0.33 11.85 -12.10
CA TRP A 291 0.93 11.76 -11.38
C TRP A 291 1.97 10.91 -12.13
N ALA A 292 1.58 9.76 -12.65
CA ALA A 292 2.48 8.86 -13.37
C ALA A 292 3.00 9.49 -14.68
N VAL A 293 2.13 10.21 -15.40
CA VAL A 293 2.55 10.94 -16.62
C VAL A 293 3.54 12.03 -16.27
N ASP A 294 3.29 12.81 -15.23
CA ASP A 294 4.22 13.84 -14.76
C ASP A 294 5.56 13.23 -14.33
N ALA A 295 5.52 12.23 -13.47
CA ALA A 295 6.72 11.62 -12.91
C ALA A 295 7.56 10.81 -13.92
N LEU A 296 6.93 10.15 -14.92
CA LEU A 296 7.61 9.20 -15.79
C LEU A 296 7.84 9.74 -17.20
N VAL A 297 6.98 10.62 -17.69
CA VAL A 297 7.02 11.09 -19.10
C VAL A 297 7.50 12.52 -19.21
N LEU A 298 7.01 13.38 -18.33
CA LEU A 298 7.23 14.82 -18.44
C LEU A 298 8.41 15.33 -17.60
N GLN A 299 9.18 14.50 -16.97
CA GLN A 299 10.29 14.79 -16.03
C GLN A 299 10.91 16.20 -16.06
N ALA A 300 10.69 16.94 -17.15
CA ALA A 300 11.12 18.32 -17.38
C ALA A 300 10.02 19.38 -17.16
N PHE A 301 8.79 19.00 -16.92
CA PHE A 301 7.65 19.90 -16.74
C PHE A 301 6.99 19.60 -15.41
N ASP A 302 7.35 20.36 -14.41
CA ASP A 302 6.73 20.27 -13.09
C ASP A 302 5.27 20.76 -13.20
N ILE A 303 4.32 19.83 -13.37
CA ILE A 303 2.90 20.18 -13.34
C ILE A 303 2.55 20.58 -11.90
N PRO A 304 2.22 21.86 -11.64
CA PRO A 304 1.94 22.28 -10.27
C PRO A 304 0.83 21.46 -9.63
N GLY A 305 1.16 20.80 -8.51
CA GLY A 305 0.20 19.99 -7.75
C GLY A 305 0.08 18.52 -8.16
N SER A 306 0.81 18.04 -9.17
CA SER A 306 0.80 16.63 -9.58
C SER A 306 1.13 15.68 -8.41
N ASN A 307 2.03 16.08 -7.52
CA ASN A 307 2.40 15.33 -6.32
C ASN A 307 1.23 15.09 -5.36
N TRP A 308 0.14 15.85 -5.46
CA TRP A 308 -1.10 15.65 -4.70
C TRP A 308 -2.16 14.86 -5.47
N ALA A 309 -1.97 14.67 -6.77
CA ALA A 309 -2.94 13.96 -7.62
C ALA A 309 -3.26 12.54 -7.13
N PRO A 310 -2.32 11.74 -6.56
CA PRO A 310 -2.64 10.46 -5.96
C PRO A 310 -3.66 10.51 -4.82
N VAL A 311 -3.81 11.65 -4.12
CA VAL A 311 -4.83 11.84 -3.07
C VAL A 311 -6.25 11.68 -3.63
N LEU A 312 -6.46 11.99 -4.91
CA LEU A 312 -7.73 11.77 -5.60
C LEU A 312 -8.15 10.29 -5.61
N PHE A 313 -7.20 9.35 -5.42
CA PHE A 313 -7.51 7.94 -5.23
C PHE A 313 -8.44 7.69 -4.04
N GLY A 314 -8.40 8.56 -3.03
CA GLY A 314 -9.32 8.56 -1.91
C GLY A 314 -10.79 8.84 -2.26
N VAL A 315 -11.11 9.31 -3.47
CA VAL A 315 -12.49 9.47 -3.94
C VAL A 315 -13.12 8.12 -4.31
N ILE A 316 -12.32 7.10 -4.63
CA ILE A 316 -12.81 5.75 -4.98
C ILE A 316 -13.73 5.18 -3.89
N PRO A 317 -13.31 5.06 -2.62
CA PRO A 317 -14.14 4.46 -1.58
C PRO A 317 -15.39 5.29 -1.28
N ILE A 318 -15.36 6.59 -1.49
CA ILE A 318 -16.54 7.45 -1.37
C ILE A 318 -17.55 7.08 -2.46
N GLY A 319 -17.09 6.96 -3.72
CA GLY A 319 -17.93 6.49 -4.83
C GLY A 319 -18.51 5.10 -4.58
N MET A 320 -17.71 4.18 -4.01
CA MET A 320 -18.15 2.83 -3.63
C MET A 320 -19.22 2.88 -2.53
N ALA A 321 -19.04 3.68 -1.50
CA ALA A 321 -20.00 3.83 -0.40
C ALA A 321 -21.33 4.41 -0.87
N LEU A 322 -21.30 5.44 -1.71
CA LEU A 322 -22.48 6.01 -2.33
C LEU A 322 -23.18 5.01 -3.28
N GLY A 323 -22.40 4.23 -4.02
CA GLY A 323 -22.89 3.15 -4.87
C GLY A 323 -23.63 2.08 -4.07
N VAL A 324 -23.03 1.61 -2.97
CA VAL A 324 -23.65 0.64 -2.05
C VAL A 324 -24.96 1.17 -1.48
N ARG A 325 -24.99 2.44 -1.04
CA ARG A 325 -26.22 3.07 -0.53
C ARG A 325 -27.35 3.07 -1.57
N LYS A 326 -27.04 3.45 -2.82
CA LYS A 326 -28.03 3.46 -3.89
C LYS A 326 -28.54 2.07 -4.25
N ALA A 327 -27.64 1.08 -4.33
CA ALA A 327 -28.03 -0.29 -4.63
C ALA A 327 -28.98 -0.85 -3.55
N THR A 328 -28.71 -0.58 -2.26
CA THR A 328 -29.51 -1.09 -1.15
C THR A 328 -30.85 -0.37 -0.97
N SER A 329 -30.99 0.89 -1.39
CA SER A 329 -32.25 1.62 -1.26
C SER A 329 -33.39 1.09 -2.15
N ARG A 330 -33.13 0.08 -2.97
CA ARG A 330 -34.09 -0.57 -3.88
C ARG A 330 -34.44 -2.02 -3.52
N GLU A 331 -33.65 -2.63 -2.61
CA GLU A 331 -33.98 -3.92 -2.04
C GLU A 331 -34.98 -3.76 -0.87
#